data_15d81dba54f7011965e057d2c03336b8
#
_entry.id   15d81dba54f7011965e057d2c03336b8
#
_cell.length_a   1.000
_cell.length_b   1.000
_cell.length_c   1.000
_cell.angle_alpha   90.00
_cell.angle_beta   90.00
_cell.angle_gamma   90.00
#
_symmetry.space_group_name_H-M   'P 1'
#
loop_
_entity.id
_entity.type
_entity.pdbx_description
1 polymer ?
#
loop_
_entity_poly.entity_id
_entity_poly.type
_entity_poly.pdbx_seq_one_letter_code
_entity_poly.pdbx_strand_id
1 'polypeptide(L)'
;MATLGLVEYDAASPEVRAVYDDIMATRKTDSINNFWKALAHDPVRLKRTWEDTKTIMDAGALDPLVKDLIYLAVSISNQCGYCIASHTVSARKKGMTDAMFNEMLAVVGLANENNRLTAGLQVEIDDQFKATG
;
A
#
# COMPACT_ATOMS: atom_id res chain seq x y z
N MET A 1 16.86 1.73 10.15
CA MET A 1 16.43 1.72 11.58
C MET A 1 15.15 2.54 11.72
N ALA A 2 14.14 2.03 12.43
CA ALA A 2 12.91 2.78 12.65
C ALA A 2 13.18 3.98 13.58
N THR A 3 12.57 5.14 13.29
CA THR A 3 12.79 6.40 14.00
C THR A 3 12.50 6.32 15.51
N LEU A 4 11.41 5.62 15.89
CA LEU A 4 11.01 5.42 17.28
C LEU A 4 11.28 3.99 17.79
N GLY A 5 11.90 3.14 16.97
CA GLY A 5 12.02 1.72 17.24
C GLY A 5 10.76 0.94 16.90
N LEU A 6 10.75 -0.32 17.25
CA LEU A 6 9.65 -1.25 16.99
C LEU A 6 9.04 -1.72 18.31
N VAL A 7 7.73 -1.68 18.42
CA VAL A 7 7.02 -2.21 19.59
C VAL A 7 6.79 -3.71 19.39
N GLU A 8 7.57 -4.53 20.06
CA GLU A 8 7.41 -5.98 20.02
C GLU A 8 6.15 -6.42 20.79
N TYR A 9 5.63 -7.60 20.47
CA TYR A 9 4.37 -8.09 21.05
C TYR A 9 4.41 -8.11 22.58
N ASP A 10 5.50 -8.61 23.16
CA ASP A 10 5.63 -8.75 24.62
C ASP A 10 5.71 -7.40 25.35
N ALA A 11 6.19 -6.36 24.67
CA ALA A 11 6.28 -5.01 25.21
C ALA A 11 5.04 -4.15 24.89
N ALA A 12 4.11 -4.67 24.10
CA ALA A 12 2.95 -3.93 23.64
C ALA A 12 1.88 -3.79 24.73
N SER A 13 1.16 -2.66 24.73
CA SER A 13 -0.02 -2.46 25.57
C SER A 13 -1.15 -3.42 25.18
N PRO A 14 -2.15 -3.66 26.08
CA PRO A 14 -3.31 -4.48 25.73
C PRO A 14 -4.04 -4.02 24.46
N GLU A 15 -4.15 -2.72 24.26
CA GLU A 15 -4.78 -2.13 23.06
C GLU A 15 -4.01 -2.48 21.79
N VAL A 16 -2.69 -2.36 21.81
CA VAL A 16 -1.82 -2.72 20.67
C VAL A 16 -1.86 -4.21 20.43
N ARG A 17 -1.79 -5.04 21.47
CA ARG A 17 -1.89 -6.50 21.33
C ARG A 17 -3.18 -6.95 20.68
N ALA A 18 -4.31 -6.31 21.02
CA ALA A 18 -5.59 -6.61 20.41
C ALA A 18 -5.55 -6.41 18.88
N VAL A 19 -4.89 -5.35 18.42
CA VAL A 19 -4.70 -5.11 16.98
C VAL A 19 -3.74 -6.14 16.38
N TYR A 20 -2.65 -6.45 17.04
CA TYR A 20 -1.70 -7.47 16.58
C TYR A 20 -2.35 -8.85 16.45
N ASP A 21 -3.15 -9.24 17.42
CA ASP A 21 -3.89 -10.49 17.39
C ASP A 21 -4.86 -10.56 16.19
N ASP A 22 -5.56 -9.45 15.91
CA ASP A 22 -6.45 -9.35 14.76
C ASP A 22 -5.68 -9.40 13.43
N ILE A 23 -4.52 -8.75 13.34
CA ILE A 23 -3.63 -8.85 12.17
C ILE A 23 -3.22 -10.30 11.91
N MET A 24 -2.73 -10.97 12.95
CA MET A 24 -2.28 -12.36 12.84
C MET A 24 -3.41 -13.31 12.47
N ALA A 25 -4.58 -13.15 13.06
CA ALA A 25 -5.75 -13.96 12.76
C ALA A 25 -6.24 -13.72 11.32
N THR A 26 -6.34 -12.47 10.90
CA THR A 26 -6.82 -12.11 9.56
C THR A 26 -5.86 -12.56 8.46
N ARG A 27 -4.56 -12.42 8.68
CA ARG A 27 -3.51 -12.79 7.71
C ARG A 27 -3.06 -14.25 7.83
N LYS A 28 -3.55 -14.99 8.83
CA LYS A 28 -3.18 -16.39 9.10
C LYS A 28 -1.65 -16.53 9.23
N THR A 29 -1.06 -15.71 10.06
CA THR A 29 0.38 -15.67 10.33
C THR A 29 0.62 -15.58 11.83
N ASP A 30 1.82 -15.95 12.27
CA ASP A 30 2.30 -15.81 13.65
C ASP A 30 3.24 -14.62 13.86
N SER A 31 3.34 -13.75 12.85
CA SER A 31 4.26 -12.61 12.86
C SER A 31 3.57 -11.30 12.53
N ILE A 32 4.14 -10.20 13.03
CA ILE A 32 3.71 -8.83 12.78
C ILE A 32 4.78 -8.13 11.94
N ASN A 33 4.37 -7.52 10.84
CA ASN A 33 5.28 -6.74 10.00
C ASN A 33 5.78 -5.49 10.72
N ASN A 34 6.99 -5.09 10.43
CA ASN A 34 7.64 -3.94 11.05
C ASN A 34 6.86 -2.63 10.92
N PHE A 35 6.11 -2.45 9.82
CA PHE A 35 5.25 -1.28 9.66
C PHE A 35 4.25 -1.12 10.83
N TRP A 36 3.57 -2.20 11.19
CA TRP A 36 2.62 -2.21 12.31
C TRP A 36 3.30 -1.98 13.65
N LYS A 37 4.49 -2.57 13.83
CA LYS A 37 5.30 -2.38 15.05
C LYS A 37 5.81 -0.95 15.19
N ALA A 38 6.17 -0.30 14.10
CA ALA A 38 6.58 1.11 14.11
C ALA A 38 5.38 2.04 14.37
N LEU A 39 4.21 1.72 13.81
CA LEU A 39 2.98 2.49 13.97
C LEU A 39 2.39 2.36 15.38
N ALA A 40 2.73 1.30 16.10
CA ALA A 40 2.18 0.97 17.41
C ALA A 40 2.53 1.96 18.53
N HIS A 41 3.45 2.90 18.30
CA HIS A 41 3.68 4.02 19.20
C HIS A 41 2.48 4.97 19.30
N ASP A 42 1.56 4.91 18.33
CA ASP A 42 0.27 5.58 18.35
C ASP A 42 -0.85 4.52 18.20
N PRO A 43 -1.37 3.99 19.31
CA PRO A 43 -2.36 2.90 19.26
C PRO A 43 -3.64 3.25 18.52
N VAL A 44 -4.08 4.50 18.57
CA VAL A 44 -5.28 4.97 17.86
C VAL A 44 -5.05 4.94 16.36
N ARG A 45 -3.90 5.44 15.92
CA ARG A 45 -3.51 5.41 14.51
C ARG A 45 -3.32 3.98 14.01
N LEU A 46 -2.65 3.13 14.80
CA LEU A 46 -2.46 1.72 14.48
C LEU A 46 -3.80 1.04 14.21
N LYS A 47 -4.74 1.17 15.11
CA LYS A 47 -6.07 0.56 14.98
C LYS A 47 -6.80 1.05 13.73
N ARG A 48 -6.86 2.36 13.56
CA ARG A 48 -7.53 2.97 12.40
C ARG A 48 -6.90 2.52 11.08
N THR A 49 -5.58 2.57 10.99
CA THR A 49 -4.86 2.18 9.77
C THR A 49 -5.08 0.69 9.44
N TRP A 50 -5.10 -0.17 10.46
CA TRP A 50 -5.38 -1.58 10.26
C TRP A 50 -6.83 -1.83 9.79
N GLU A 51 -7.80 -1.19 10.42
CA GLU A 51 -9.21 -1.31 10.02
C GLU A 51 -9.42 -0.83 8.57
N ASP A 52 -8.85 0.30 8.21
CA ASP A 52 -8.89 0.82 6.84
C ASP A 52 -8.23 -0.16 5.86
N THR A 53 -7.08 -0.70 6.22
CA THR A 53 -6.36 -1.67 5.37
C THR A 53 -7.20 -2.92 5.11
N LYS A 54 -7.83 -3.49 6.14
CA LYS A 54 -8.72 -4.65 5.99
C LYS A 54 -9.85 -4.36 5.00
N THR A 55 -10.48 -3.22 5.16
CA THR A 55 -11.65 -2.84 4.36
C THR A 55 -11.27 -2.50 2.92
N ILE A 56 -10.24 -1.67 2.76
CA ILE A 56 -9.86 -1.13 1.44
C ILE A 56 -9.20 -2.20 0.56
N MET A 57 -8.36 -3.06 1.15
CA MET A 57 -7.62 -4.07 0.38
C MET A 57 -8.38 -5.37 0.14
N ASP A 58 -9.55 -5.55 0.75
CA ASP A 58 -10.41 -6.70 0.51
C ASP A 58 -11.08 -6.65 -0.86
N ALA A 59 -11.63 -7.77 -1.29
CA ALA A 59 -12.35 -7.87 -2.56
C ALA A 59 -13.56 -6.90 -2.58
N GLY A 60 -13.69 -6.20 -3.69
CA GLY A 60 -14.79 -5.25 -3.93
C GLY A 60 -15.07 -5.13 -5.41
N ALA A 61 -15.35 -3.94 -5.89
CA ALA A 61 -15.47 -3.69 -7.33
C ALA A 61 -14.15 -3.96 -8.09
N LEU A 62 -13.02 -3.82 -7.39
CA LEU A 62 -11.69 -4.17 -7.90
C LEU A 62 -11.23 -5.48 -7.27
N ASP A 63 -10.60 -6.32 -8.06
CA ASP A 63 -9.93 -7.54 -7.60
C ASP A 63 -8.77 -7.21 -6.64
N PRO A 64 -8.50 -8.01 -5.59
CA PRO A 64 -7.41 -7.76 -4.67
C PRO A 64 -6.02 -7.67 -5.33
N LEU A 65 -5.75 -8.43 -6.39
CA LEU A 65 -4.50 -8.29 -7.15
C LEU A 65 -4.40 -6.92 -7.83
N VAL A 66 -5.49 -6.44 -8.41
CA VAL A 66 -5.54 -5.09 -9.00
C VAL A 66 -5.26 -4.03 -7.95
N LYS A 67 -5.81 -4.17 -6.74
CA LYS A 67 -5.53 -3.26 -5.62
C LYS A 67 -4.06 -3.26 -5.22
N ASP A 68 -3.40 -4.42 -5.17
CA ASP A 68 -1.96 -4.50 -4.92
C ASP A 68 -1.14 -3.85 -6.05
N LEU A 69 -1.53 -4.03 -7.31
CA LEU A 69 -0.85 -3.37 -8.44
C LEU A 69 -0.98 -1.84 -8.38
N ILE A 70 -2.15 -1.34 -8.01
CA ILE A 70 -2.36 0.10 -7.78
C ILE A 70 -1.47 0.59 -6.64
N TYR A 71 -1.44 -0.14 -5.53
CA TYR A 71 -0.61 0.20 -4.38
C TYR A 71 0.87 0.23 -4.74
N LEU A 72 1.34 -0.77 -5.50
CA LEU A 72 2.71 -0.82 -6.03
C LEU A 72 3.03 0.38 -6.92
N ALA A 73 2.15 0.71 -7.86
CA ALA A 73 2.35 1.86 -8.76
C ALA A 73 2.52 3.18 -7.99
N VAL A 74 1.68 3.40 -6.99
CA VAL A 74 1.78 4.58 -6.11
C VAL A 74 3.08 4.54 -5.30
N SER A 75 3.44 3.37 -4.74
CA SER A 75 4.63 3.21 -3.92
C SER A 75 5.93 3.40 -4.70
N ILE A 76 5.96 2.94 -5.95
CA ILE A 76 7.10 3.15 -6.86
C ILE A 76 7.23 4.64 -7.17
N SER A 77 6.13 5.31 -7.51
CA SER A 77 6.13 6.74 -7.80
C SER A 77 6.56 7.58 -6.60
N ASN A 78 6.19 7.17 -5.39
CA ASN A 78 6.55 7.83 -4.12
C ASN A 78 7.86 7.32 -3.52
N GLN A 79 8.54 6.37 -4.15
CA GLN A 79 9.82 5.81 -3.70
C GLN A 79 9.77 5.19 -2.29
N CYS A 80 8.67 4.54 -1.93
CA CYS A 80 8.52 3.84 -0.66
C CYS A 80 9.09 2.41 -0.76
N GLY A 81 10.38 2.23 -0.46
CA GLY A 81 11.06 0.93 -0.56
C GLY A 81 10.39 -0.18 0.24
N TYR A 82 9.98 0.11 1.47
CA TYR A 82 9.25 -0.84 2.31
C TYR A 82 7.93 -1.28 1.68
N CYS A 83 7.15 -0.31 1.18
CA CYS A 83 5.85 -0.57 0.56
C CYS A 83 6.00 -1.40 -0.73
N ILE A 84 7.01 -1.09 -1.54
CA ILE A 84 7.34 -1.84 -2.75
C ILE A 84 7.61 -3.31 -2.39
N ALA A 85 8.48 -3.55 -1.41
CA ALA A 85 8.84 -4.90 -1.00
C ALA A 85 7.63 -5.69 -0.48
N SER A 86 6.85 -5.11 0.45
CA SER A 86 5.72 -5.78 1.09
C SER A 86 4.59 -6.08 0.10
N HIS A 87 4.23 -5.13 -0.76
CA HIS A 87 3.16 -5.32 -1.74
C HIS A 87 3.58 -6.16 -2.94
N THR A 88 4.87 -6.22 -3.28
CA THR A 88 5.37 -7.20 -4.25
C THR A 88 5.11 -8.62 -3.74
N VAL A 89 5.44 -8.91 -2.49
CA VAL A 89 5.17 -10.23 -1.89
C VAL A 89 3.65 -10.51 -1.88
N SER A 90 2.85 -9.54 -1.48
CA SER A 90 1.38 -9.68 -1.47
C SER A 90 0.82 -9.96 -2.86
N ALA A 91 1.22 -9.19 -3.86
CA ALA A 91 0.78 -9.37 -5.25
C ALA A 91 1.22 -10.73 -5.82
N ARG A 92 2.44 -11.17 -5.52
CA ARG A 92 2.93 -12.51 -5.92
C ARG A 92 2.05 -13.63 -5.37
N LYS A 93 1.67 -13.56 -4.11
CA LYS A 93 0.74 -14.53 -3.50
C LYS A 93 -0.63 -14.56 -4.17
N LYS A 94 -1.03 -13.45 -4.81
CA LYS A 94 -2.29 -13.32 -5.55
C LYS A 94 -2.15 -13.61 -7.04
N GLY A 95 -0.98 -14.06 -7.48
CA GLY A 95 -0.74 -14.51 -8.87
C GLY A 95 -0.05 -13.51 -9.78
N MET A 96 0.54 -12.43 -9.27
CA MET A 96 1.35 -11.53 -10.09
C MET A 96 2.55 -12.26 -10.70
N THR A 97 2.62 -12.28 -12.02
CA THR A 97 3.76 -12.81 -12.79
C THR A 97 4.83 -11.75 -13.02
N ASP A 98 6.02 -12.18 -13.45
CA ASP A 98 7.08 -11.25 -13.87
C ASP A 98 6.64 -10.37 -15.05
N ALA A 99 5.89 -10.94 -15.98
CA ALA A 99 5.33 -10.19 -17.11
C ALA A 99 4.38 -9.09 -16.64
N MET A 100 3.47 -9.39 -15.71
CA MET A 100 2.55 -8.41 -15.13
C MET A 100 3.31 -7.30 -14.40
N PHE A 101 4.33 -7.66 -13.62
CA PHE A 101 5.15 -6.67 -12.92
C PHE A 101 5.87 -5.74 -13.91
N ASN A 102 6.47 -6.29 -14.96
CA ASN A 102 7.15 -5.50 -15.99
C ASN A 102 6.19 -4.59 -16.77
N GLU A 103 4.99 -5.06 -17.09
CA GLU A 103 3.97 -4.22 -17.74
C GLU A 103 3.52 -3.08 -16.83
N MET A 104 3.30 -3.36 -15.54
CA MET A 104 2.99 -2.33 -14.56
C MET A 104 4.10 -1.28 -14.48
N LEU A 105 5.37 -1.70 -14.43
CA LEU A 105 6.51 -0.78 -14.45
C LEU A 105 6.55 0.09 -15.71
N ALA A 106 6.24 -0.48 -16.86
CA ALA A 106 6.18 0.27 -18.12
C ALA A 106 5.10 1.36 -18.04
N VAL A 107 3.93 1.04 -17.49
CA VAL A 107 2.85 2.02 -17.28
C VAL A 107 3.26 3.10 -16.29
N VAL A 108 3.87 2.72 -15.18
CA VAL A 108 4.36 3.67 -14.16
C VAL A 108 5.39 4.63 -14.76
N GLY A 109 6.35 4.10 -15.52
CA GLY A 109 7.39 4.90 -16.18
C GLY A 109 6.79 5.88 -17.17
N LEU A 110 5.91 5.41 -18.06
CA LEU A 110 5.23 6.25 -19.04
C LEU A 110 4.38 7.34 -18.37
N ALA A 111 3.58 6.95 -17.38
CA ALA A 111 2.71 7.90 -16.68
C ALA A 111 3.52 8.98 -15.94
N ASN A 112 4.61 8.62 -15.26
CA ASN A 112 5.47 9.58 -14.58
C ASN A 112 6.13 10.55 -15.56
N GLU A 113 6.60 10.09 -16.70
CA GLU A 113 7.14 10.93 -17.76
C GLU A 113 6.08 11.89 -18.30
N ASN A 114 4.93 11.36 -18.72
CA ASN A 114 3.84 12.16 -19.30
C ASN A 114 3.27 13.17 -18.30
N ASN A 115 3.15 12.81 -17.04
CA ASN A 115 2.72 13.75 -16.00
C ASN A 115 3.65 14.97 -15.91
N ARG A 116 4.95 14.74 -15.97
CA ARG A 116 5.94 15.82 -15.92
C ARG A 116 5.94 16.66 -17.19
N LEU A 117 5.84 16.04 -18.36
CA LEU A 117 5.76 16.75 -19.63
C LEU A 117 4.49 17.62 -19.69
N THR A 118 3.35 17.05 -19.34
CA THR A 118 2.06 17.76 -19.30
C THR A 118 2.10 18.95 -18.34
N ALA A 119 2.63 18.73 -17.14
CA ALA A 119 2.76 19.79 -16.14
C ALA A 119 3.75 20.88 -16.58
N GLY A 120 4.93 20.48 -17.09
CA GLY A 120 5.95 21.43 -17.55
C GLY A 120 5.53 22.26 -18.75
N LEU A 121 4.75 21.67 -19.66
CA LEU A 121 4.18 22.36 -20.81
C LEU A 121 2.90 23.13 -20.46
N GLN A 122 2.38 23.01 -19.25
CA GLN A 122 1.11 23.61 -18.80
C GLN A 122 -0.04 23.36 -19.80
N VAL A 123 -0.19 22.10 -20.22
CA VAL A 123 -1.20 21.71 -21.21
C VAL A 123 -2.60 22.01 -20.69
N GLU A 124 -3.39 22.72 -21.48
CA GLU A 124 -4.79 23.00 -21.16
C GLU A 124 -5.63 21.73 -21.24
N ILE A 125 -6.63 21.61 -20.37
CA ILE A 125 -7.56 20.47 -20.39
C ILE A 125 -8.52 20.61 -21.56
N ASP A 126 -8.54 19.60 -22.44
CA ASP A 126 -9.47 19.55 -23.56
C ASP A 126 -10.93 19.56 -23.07
N ASP A 127 -11.81 20.20 -23.82
CA ASP A 127 -13.21 20.35 -23.42
C ASP A 127 -13.91 18.98 -23.22
N GLN A 128 -13.54 17.99 -24.01
CA GLN A 128 -14.09 16.63 -23.91
C GLN A 128 -13.71 15.91 -22.61
N PHE A 129 -12.67 16.35 -21.91
CA PHE A 129 -12.23 15.78 -20.62
C PHE A 129 -12.73 16.54 -19.41
N LYS A 130 -13.38 17.69 -19.64
CA LYS A 130 -14.02 18.44 -18.54
C LYS A 130 -15.25 17.66 -18.08
N ALA A 131 -15.26 17.26 -16.82
CA ALA A 131 -16.39 16.55 -16.25
C ALA A 131 -17.64 17.40 -16.44
N THR A 132 -18.59 16.89 -17.21
CA THR A 132 -19.95 17.39 -17.17
C THR A 132 -20.53 16.91 -15.86
N GLY A 133 -20.61 17.83 -14.88
CA GLY A 133 -21.13 17.56 -13.54
C GLY A 133 -22.57 17.03 -13.54
#